data_45d8597bc6f27fefc206f3b6c52261a6
#
_entry.id   45d8597bc6f27fefc206f3b6c52261a6
#
_cell.length_a   1.000
_cell.length_b   1.000
_cell.length_c   1.000
_cell.angle_alpha   90.00
_cell.angle_beta   90.00
_cell.angle_gamma   90.00
#
_symmetry.space_group_name_H-M   'P 1'
#
loop_
_entity.id
_entity.type
_entity.pdbx_description
1 polymer ?
#
loop_
_entity_poly.entity_id
_entity_poly.type
_entity_poly.pdbx_seq_one_letter_code
_entity_poly.pdbx_strand_id
1 'polypeptide(L)'
;VSYRLGLPPYANVAPLAHFLRPEGFELVRAPPTALNRMLEEGALTLSLASSLAYLERQEAWGLLPDFSVAVLGPVYSVNLFHRVPLKDLKRVALTGESATSVALLRLLLEEEGVRPACERAEGELELLERYDGVLLIGDRAIRAYAGLLQNLPETPMALPTRFGEVEVTDLAMAWFRRTRLPFVFAVWAYRLESPPPKAVVQALRRARLLGLGRLEEVAQAEGKRLGVHPALLLHYLWNFRYHLEEPDRLGLKAFAEALGLPFRPRYYPK
;
A
#
# COMPACT_ATOMS: atom_id res chain seq x y z
N VAL A 1 -7.48 30.14 5.70
CA VAL A 1 -7.53 29.05 4.72
C VAL A 1 -7.16 27.78 5.45
N SER A 2 -8.10 26.85 5.56
CA SER A 2 -7.83 25.54 6.18
C SER A 2 -7.27 24.61 5.12
N TYR A 3 -6.06 24.09 5.32
CA TYR A 3 -5.47 23.09 4.45
C TYR A 3 -6.10 21.72 4.69
N ARG A 4 -6.28 20.92 3.65
CA ARG A 4 -6.88 19.57 3.74
C ARG A 4 -5.89 18.53 3.26
N LEU A 5 -5.62 17.55 4.13
CA LEU A 5 -4.66 16.48 3.89
C LEU A 5 -5.38 15.14 3.79
N GLY A 6 -5.16 14.42 2.69
CA GLY A 6 -5.76 13.11 2.45
C GLY A 6 -4.87 11.96 2.89
N LEU A 7 -5.44 11.03 3.66
CA LEU A 7 -4.78 9.79 4.08
C LEU A 7 -5.77 8.61 4.01
N PRO A 8 -5.38 7.46 3.45
CA PRO A 8 -6.21 6.26 3.54
C PRO A 8 -6.26 5.75 5.00
N PRO A 9 -7.36 5.10 5.40
CA PRO A 9 -7.56 4.63 6.78
C PRO A 9 -6.94 3.25 7.04
N TYR A 10 -5.74 2.97 6.54
CA TYR A 10 -5.07 1.69 6.68
C TYR A 10 -3.97 1.70 7.73
N ALA A 11 -3.70 0.54 8.33
CA ALA A 11 -2.68 0.39 9.36
C ALA A 11 -1.27 0.80 8.90
N ASN A 12 -0.93 0.56 7.63
CA ASN A 12 0.37 0.94 7.07
C ASN A 12 0.63 2.45 7.05
N VAL A 13 -0.41 3.26 7.16
CA VAL A 13 -0.32 4.73 7.21
C VAL A 13 -0.25 5.24 8.67
N ALA A 14 -0.59 4.41 9.64
CA ALA A 14 -0.65 4.81 11.04
C ALA A 14 0.64 5.43 11.58
N PRO A 15 1.87 4.95 11.25
CA PRO A 15 3.09 5.61 11.69
C PRO A 15 3.25 7.05 11.22
N LEU A 16 2.63 7.41 10.08
CA LEU A 16 2.64 8.78 9.55
C LEU A 16 1.56 9.67 10.17
N ALA A 17 0.50 9.07 10.71
CA ALA A 17 -0.72 9.78 11.09
C ALA A 17 -1.02 9.79 12.59
N HIS A 18 -0.56 8.79 13.35
CA HIS A 18 -0.93 8.61 14.76
C HIS A 18 -0.65 9.85 15.64
N PHE A 19 0.50 10.48 15.44
CA PHE A 19 0.90 11.69 16.16
C PHE A 19 0.69 12.99 15.39
N LEU A 20 0.03 12.92 14.23
CA LEU A 20 -0.28 14.11 13.46
C LEU A 20 -1.39 14.90 14.13
N ARG A 21 -1.07 16.11 14.59
CA ARG A 21 -2.02 17.02 15.21
C ARG A 21 -2.52 18.02 14.17
N PRO A 22 -3.83 18.14 13.97
CA PRO A 22 -4.42 18.95 12.90
C PRO A 22 -4.42 20.46 13.26
N GLU A 23 -3.26 21.02 13.51
CA GLU A 23 -3.08 22.45 13.76
C GLU A 23 -3.01 23.20 12.43
N GLY A 24 -4.10 23.88 12.07
CA GLY A 24 -4.19 24.66 10.82
C GLY A 24 -4.51 23.86 9.56
N PHE A 25 -4.86 22.58 9.70
CA PHE A 25 -5.32 21.73 8.59
C PHE A 25 -6.34 20.69 9.05
N GLU A 26 -7.09 20.14 8.09
CA GLU A 26 -8.07 19.06 8.29
C GLU A 26 -7.53 17.75 7.71
N LEU A 27 -7.73 16.63 8.42
CA LEU A 27 -7.43 15.30 7.91
C LEU A 27 -8.66 14.69 7.26
N VAL A 28 -8.53 14.30 6.00
CA VAL A 28 -9.56 13.61 5.23
C VAL A 28 -9.19 12.15 5.10
N ARG A 29 -10.03 11.27 5.66
CA ARG A 29 -9.86 9.82 5.57
C ARG A 29 -10.79 9.26 4.52
N ALA A 30 -10.22 8.69 3.47
CA ALA A 30 -10.99 8.09 2.38
C ALA A 30 -10.15 7.02 1.65
N PRO A 31 -10.79 6.15 0.85
CA PRO A 31 -10.07 5.21 0.00
C PRO A 31 -9.15 5.90 -1.00
N PRO A 32 -8.04 5.26 -1.42
CA PRO A 32 -7.05 5.87 -2.33
C PRO A 32 -7.64 6.47 -3.61
N THR A 33 -8.60 5.80 -4.24
CA THR A 33 -9.27 6.29 -5.46
C THR A 33 -10.03 7.59 -5.24
N ALA A 34 -10.73 7.72 -4.11
CA ALA A 34 -11.43 8.94 -3.72
C ALA A 34 -10.44 10.08 -3.42
N LEU A 35 -9.37 9.78 -2.68
CA LEU A 35 -8.32 10.77 -2.37
C LEU A 35 -7.62 11.29 -3.62
N ASN A 36 -7.31 10.41 -4.58
CA ASN A 36 -6.70 10.79 -5.85
C ASN A 36 -7.59 11.77 -6.62
N ARG A 37 -8.89 11.48 -6.71
CA ARG A 37 -9.86 12.37 -7.35
C ARG A 37 -9.97 13.71 -6.62
N MET A 38 -10.07 13.70 -5.30
CA MET A 38 -10.14 14.94 -4.49
C MET A 38 -8.88 15.80 -4.64
N LEU A 39 -7.69 15.19 -4.77
CA LEU A 39 -6.46 15.93 -5.05
C LEU A 39 -6.50 16.55 -6.45
N GLU A 40 -6.92 15.81 -7.45
CA GLU A 40 -7.03 16.26 -8.84
C GLU A 40 -8.02 17.44 -8.99
N GLU A 41 -9.16 17.36 -8.29
CA GLU A 41 -10.19 18.41 -8.24
C GLU A 41 -9.81 19.65 -7.39
N GLY A 42 -8.66 19.58 -6.68
CA GLY A 42 -8.22 20.65 -5.79
C GLY A 42 -8.92 20.72 -4.44
N ALA A 43 -9.67 19.69 -4.09
CA ALA A 43 -10.33 19.57 -2.79
C ALA A 43 -9.34 19.20 -1.65
N LEU A 44 -8.14 18.73 -1.99
CA LEU A 44 -7.05 18.48 -1.07
C LEU A 44 -5.84 19.33 -1.43
N THR A 45 -5.12 19.78 -0.41
CA THR A 45 -3.82 20.49 -0.57
C THR A 45 -2.69 19.48 -0.81
N LEU A 46 -2.75 18.36 -0.11
CA LEU A 46 -1.75 17.30 -0.12
C LEU A 46 -2.44 15.97 0.15
N SER A 47 -2.04 14.91 -0.50
CA SER A 47 -2.61 13.58 -0.30
C SER A 47 -1.54 12.49 -0.36
N LEU A 48 -1.69 11.48 0.49
CA LEU A 48 -0.95 10.24 0.35
C LEU A 48 -1.57 9.46 -0.82
N ALA A 49 -1.04 9.70 -2.01
CA ALA A 49 -1.51 9.12 -3.26
C ALA A 49 -0.86 7.76 -3.54
N SER A 50 -1.60 6.87 -4.19
CA SER A 50 -1.01 5.63 -4.69
C SER A 50 0.07 5.93 -5.74
N SER A 51 1.11 5.11 -5.79
CA SER A 51 2.24 5.35 -6.69
C SER A 51 1.83 5.36 -8.16
N LEU A 52 0.92 4.48 -8.57
CA LEU A 52 0.40 4.48 -9.94
C LEU A 52 -0.31 5.82 -10.27
N ALA A 53 -1.18 6.29 -9.38
CA ALA A 53 -1.88 7.56 -9.60
C ALA A 53 -0.91 8.74 -9.76
N TYR A 54 0.16 8.76 -8.96
CA TYR A 54 1.22 9.75 -9.10
C TYR A 54 1.95 9.61 -10.45
N LEU A 55 2.37 8.41 -10.82
CA LEU A 55 3.11 8.16 -12.07
C LEU A 55 2.30 8.56 -13.32
N GLU A 56 0.99 8.35 -13.29
CA GLU A 56 0.09 8.77 -14.38
C GLU A 56 -0.13 10.30 -14.44
N ARG A 57 0.16 11.03 -13.36
CA ARG A 57 -0.12 12.45 -13.21
C ARG A 57 1.09 13.33 -12.90
N GLN A 58 2.30 12.80 -13.07
CA GLN A 58 3.53 13.50 -12.71
C GLN A 58 3.79 14.80 -13.48
N GLU A 59 3.04 15.05 -14.57
CA GLU A 59 3.07 16.33 -15.26
C GLU A 59 2.31 17.44 -14.49
N ALA A 60 1.31 17.06 -13.69
CA ALA A 60 0.48 17.98 -12.90
C ALA A 60 0.76 17.92 -11.41
N TRP A 61 1.33 16.80 -10.92
CA TRP A 61 1.59 16.57 -9.50
C TRP A 61 3.09 16.58 -9.19
N GLY A 62 3.41 17.20 -8.05
CA GLY A 62 4.72 17.06 -7.39
C GLY A 62 4.63 16.09 -6.22
N LEU A 63 5.77 15.68 -5.69
CA LEU A 63 5.85 14.82 -4.51
C LEU A 63 6.82 15.36 -3.47
N LEU A 64 6.56 15.02 -2.21
CA LEU A 64 7.49 15.29 -1.13
C LEU A 64 8.72 14.37 -1.28
N PRO A 65 9.95 14.92 -1.22
CA PRO A 65 11.16 14.20 -1.59
C PRO A 65 11.62 13.15 -0.58
N ASP A 66 11.04 13.15 0.62
CA ASP A 66 11.53 12.39 1.77
C ASP A 66 10.48 11.47 2.39
N PHE A 67 9.34 11.23 1.71
CA PHE A 67 8.28 10.36 2.21
C PHE A 67 7.93 9.25 1.24
N SER A 68 7.70 8.06 1.78
CA SER A 68 7.13 6.94 1.05
C SER A 68 6.31 6.05 1.97
N VAL A 69 5.54 5.18 1.37
CA VAL A 69 5.03 3.94 1.98
C VAL A 69 5.52 2.82 1.08
N ALA A 70 6.64 2.23 1.45
CA ALA A 70 7.34 1.23 0.66
C ALA A 70 7.80 0.06 1.51
N VAL A 71 8.15 -1.04 0.88
CA VAL A 71 8.77 -2.20 1.54
C VAL A 71 9.90 -2.75 0.68
N LEU A 72 10.90 -3.35 1.32
CA LEU A 72 11.92 -4.17 0.68
C LEU A 72 11.68 -5.62 1.10
N GLY A 73 11.10 -6.42 0.23
CA GLY A 73 10.63 -7.77 0.56
C GLY A 73 9.13 -7.82 0.83
N PRO A 74 8.65 -8.64 1.78
CA PRO A 74 7.22 -8.86 1.98
C PRO A 74 6.50 -7.63 2.54
N VAL A 75 5.26 -7.43 2.12
CA VAL A 75 4.37 -6.37 2.64
C VAL A 75 3.31 -6.89 3.59
N TYR A 76 2.98 -8.17 3.53
CA TYR A 76 1.95 -8.86 4.32
C TYR A 76 0.51 -8.36 4.11
N SER A 77 0.31 -7.20 3.51
CA SER A 77 -1.00 -6.56 3.31
C SER A 77 -1.39 -6.35 1.84
N VAL A 78 -0.67 -6.96 0.92
CA VAL A 78 -1.03 -7.01 -0.51
C VAL A 78 -0.76 -8.43 -0.99
N ASN A 79 -1.76 -9.29 -0.85
CA ASN A 79 -1.60 -10.71 -1.03
C ASN A 79 -2.60 -11.27 -2.02
N LEU A 80 -2.11 -12.10 -2.93
CA LEU A 80 -2.94 -13.01 -3.69
C LEU A 80 -3.05 -14.34 -2.93
N PHE A 81 -4.23 -14.63 -2.43
CA PHE A 81 -4.59 -15.95 -1.87
C PHE A 81 -5.12 -16.81 -2.99
N HIS A 82 -4.59 -18.03 -3.19
CA HIS A 82 -4.97 -18.86 -4.32
C HIS A 82 -4.97 -20.34 -3.98
N ARG A 83 -5.91 -21.08 -4.58
CA ARG A 83 -6.10 -22.52 -4.38
C ARG A 83 -5.39 -23.38 -5.40
N VAL A 84 -4.89 -22.78 -6.45
CA VAL A 84 -4.18 -23.45 -7.54
C VAL A 84 -2.83 -22.76 -7.75
N PRO A 85 -1.82 -23.43 -8.30
CA PRO A 85 -0.57 -22.77 -8.67
C PRO A 85 -0.80 -21.54 -9.56
N LEU A 86 0.06 -20.53 -9.48
CA LEU A 86 -0.10 -19.26 -10.24
C LEU A 86 -0.34 -19.50 -11.74
N LYS A 87 0.37 -20.47 -12.32
CA LYS A 87 0.25 -20.84 -13.75
C LYS A 87 -1.13 -21.38 -14.15
N ASP A 88 -1.90 -21.85 -13.18
CA ASP A 88 -3.22 -22.50 -13.41
C ASP A 88 -4.39 -21.57 -13.07
N LEU A 89 -4.12 -20.32 -12.69
CA LEU A 89 -5.14 -19.31 -12.40
C LEU A 89 -5.98 -19.01 -13.64
N LYS A 90 -7.29 -19.14 -13.52
CA LYS A 90 -8.28 -18.81 -14.57
C LYS A 90 -9.14 -17.61 -14.18
N ARG A 91 -9.56 -17.53 -12.89
CA ARG A 91 -10.42 -16.47 -12.39
C ARG A 91 -9.87 -15.92 -11.07
N VAL A 92 -9.69 -14.59 -11.01
CA VAL A 92 -9.18 -13.88 -9.83
C VAL A 92 -10.17 -12.79 -9.42
N ALA A 93 -10.59 -12.82 -8.17
CA ALA A 93 -11.35 -11.74 -7.56
C ALA A 93 -10.41 -10.61 -7.13
N LEU A 94 -10.74 -9.39 -7.52
CA LEU A 94 -10.05 -8.18 -7.10
C LEU A 94 -10.90 -7.47 -6.06
N THR A 95 -10.45 -7.46 -4.81
CA THR A 95 -11.14 -6.78 -3.73
C THR A 95 -10.41 -5.49 -3.35
N GLY A 96 -11.17 -4.49 -2.97
CA GLY A 96 -10.63 -3.21 -2.58
C GLY A 96 -10.30 -2.28 -3.75
N GLU A 97 -9.76 -1.12 -3.43
CA GLU A 97 -9.70 0.04 -4.31
C GLU A 97 -8.27 0.50 -4.62
N SER A 98 -7.32 -0.44 -4.77
CA SER A 98 -5.94 -0.11 -5.10
C SER A 98 -5.61 -0.44 -6.56
N ALA A 99 -5.66 0.57 -7.41
CA ALA A 99 -5.21 0.45 -8.79
C ALA A 99 -3.73 0.06 -8.89
N THR A 100 -2.90 0.53 -7.98
CA THR A 100 -1.47 0.18 -7.88
C THR A 100 -1.27 -1.32 -7.64
N SER A 101 -2.00 -1.90 -6.67
CA SER A 101 -1.89 -3.34 -6.37
C SER A 101 -2.39 -4.22 -7.51
N VAL A 102 -3.45 -3.79 -8.20
CA VAL A 102 -3.96 -4.49 -9.39
C VAL A 102 -2.94 -4.42 -10.53
N ALA A 103 -2.33 -3.27 -10.78
CA ALA A 103 -1.30 -3.11 -11.79
C ALA A 103 -0.08 -3.99 -11.49
N LEU A 104 0.37 -4.02 -10.24
CA LEU A 104 1.46 -4.90 -9.81
C LEU A 104 1.11 -6.38 -10.01
N LEU A 105 -0.09 -6.81 -9.62
CA LEU A 105 -0.54 -8.19 -9.83
C LEU A 105 -0.48 -8.56 -11.31
N ARG A 106 -1.00 -7.69 -12.19
CA ARG A 106 -0.98 -7.95 -13.64
C ARG A 106 0.43 -8.08 -14.20
N LEU A 107 1.35 -7.21 -13.81
CA LEU A 107 2.75 -7.30 -14.21
C LEU A 107 3.37 -8.64 -13.79
N LEU A 108 3.15 -9.06 -12.55
CA LEU A 108 3.69 -10.32 -12.03
C LEU A 108 3.10 -11.54 -12.74
N LEU A 109 1.79 -11.54 -12.99
CA LEU A 109 1.13 -12.64 -13.70
C LEU A 109 1.51 -12.72 -15.18
N GLU A 110 1.67 -11.58 -15.87
CA GLU A 110 2.12 -11.54 -17.27
C GLU A 110 3.50 -12.16 -17.44
N GLU A 111 4.38 -12.01 -16.46
CA GLU A 111 5.71 -12.63 -16.49
C GLU A 111 5.68 -14.13 -16.28
N GLU A 112 4.73 -14.61 -15.47
CA GLU A 112 4.45 -16.05 -15.35
C GLU A 112 3.73 -16.60 -16.60
N GLY A 113 3.46 -15.74 -17.59
CA GLY A 113 2.72 -16.11 -18.80
C GLY A 113 1.23 -16.34 -18.58
N VAL A 114 0.66 -15.81 -17.50
CA VAL A 114 -0.71 -16.07 -17.04
C VAL A 114 -1.58 -14.82 -17.18
N ARG A 115 -2.77 -14.99 -17.77
CA ARG A 115 -3.75 -13.90 -17.94
C ARG A 115 -5.13 -14.37 -17.50
N PRO A 116 -5.37 -14.47 -16.19
CA PRO A 116 -6.68 -14.86 -15.67
C PRO A 116 -7.73 -13.78 -15.93
N ALA A 117 -9.00 -14.20 -15.96
CA ALA A 117 -10.11 -13.25 -15.90
C ALA A 117 -10.12 -12.61 -14.51
N CYS A 118 -9.91 -11.29 -14.45
CA CYS A 118 -9.91 -10.51 -13.23
C CYS A 118 -11.23 -9.78 -13.09
N GLU A 119 -11.98 -10.04 -12.03
CA GLU A 119 -13.30 -9.48 -11.77
C GLU A 119 -13.30 -8.75 -10.42
N ARG A 120 -13.95 -7.59 -10.35
CA ARG A 120 -14.19 -6.94 -9.06
C ARG A 120 -15.24 -7.71 -8.29
N ALA A 121 -14.97 -7.98 -7.02
CA ALA A 121 -15.89 -8.68 -6.12
C ALA A 121 -15.81 -8.10 -4.71
N GLU A 122 -16.96 -8.08 -4.04
CA GLU A 122 -17.05 -7.75 -2.61
C GLU A 122 -16.93 -9.02 -1.79
N GLY A 123 -16.08 -9.00 -0.77
CA GLY A 123 -15.85 -10.13 0.12
C GLY A 123 -14.40 -10.26 0.53
N GLU A 124 -14.06 -11.39 1.12
CA GLU A 124 -12.71 -11.76 1.57
C GLU A 124 -12.39 -13.19 1.09
N LEU A 125 -11.82 -14.04 1.97
CA LEU A 125 -11.39 -15.39 1.58
C LEU A 125 -12.53 -16.31 1.12
N GLU A 126 -13.78 -16.06 1.50
CA GLU A 126 -14.95 -16.83 1.03
C GLU A 126 -15.13 -16.76 -0.49
N LEU A 127 -14.57 -15.75 -1.13
CA LEU A 127 -14.54 -15.65 -2.59
C LEU A 127 -13.78 -16.82 -3.25
N LEU A 128 -12.90 -17.50 -2.52
CA LEU A 128 -12.22 -18.70 -2.99
C LEU A 128 -13.19 -19.88 -3.27
N GLU A 129 -14.44 -19.81 -2.85
CA GLU A 129 -15.46 -20.78 -3.27
C GLU A 129 -15.78 -20.68 -4.76
N ARG A 130 -15.59 -19.49 -5.37
CA ARG A 130 -15.97 -19.19 -6.77
C ARG A 130 -14.81 -18.76 -7.66
N TYR A 131 -13.68 -18.38 -7.05
CA TYR A 131 -12.49 -17.91 -7.74
C TYR A 131 -11.28 -18.77 -7.40
N ASP A 132 -10.33 -18.89 -8.32
CA ASP A 132 -9.08 -19.60 -8.09
C ASP A 132 -8.13 -18.81 -7.19
N GLY A 133 -8.23 -17.47 -7.25
CA GLY A 133 -7.46 -16.55 -6.44
C GLY A 133 -8.26 -15.32 -6.04
N VAL A 134 -7.86 -14.70 -4.93
CA VAL A 134 -8.44 -13.48 -4.39
C VAL A 134 -7.32 -12.52 -3.99
N LEU A 135 -7.31 -11.32 -4.58
CA LEU A 135 -6.41 -10.25 -4.17
C LEU A 135 -7.03 -9.48 -3.01
N LEU A 136 -6.43 -9.60 -1.84
CA LEU A 136 -6.76 -8.76 -0.68
C LEU A 136 -5.68 -7.72 -0.45
N ILE A 137 -6.11 -6.53 -0.03
CA ILE A 137 -5.22 -5.40 0.28
C ILE A 137 -5.55 -4.78 1.63
N GLY A 138 -4.54 -4.08 2.19
CA GLY A 138 -4.70 -3.29 3.41
C GLY A 138 -5.10 -4.12 4.63
N ASP A 139 -5.97 -3.56 5.44
CA ASP A 139 -6.40 -4.15 6.71
C ASP A 139 -7.09 -5.53 6.55
N ARG A 140 -7.81 -5.73 5.44
CA ARG A 140 -8.43 -7.03 5.13
C ARG A 140 -7.38 -8.11 4.90
N ALA A 141 -6.32 -7.80 4.15
CA ALA A 141 -5.23 -8.74 3.89
C ALA A 141 -4.47 -9.11 5.18
N ILE A 142 -4.21 -8.14 6.04
CA ILE A 142 -3.55 -8.38 7.34
C ILE A 142 -4.40 -9.27 8.23
N ARG A 143 -5.71 -9.01 8.34
CA ARG A 143 -6.61 -9.86 9.14
C ARG A 143 -6.70 -11.28 8.59
N ALA A 144 -6.82 -11.43 7.27
CA ALA A 144 -6.84 -12.74 6.64
C ALA A 144 -5.54 -13.51 6.89
N TYR A 145 -4.40 -12.87 6.69
CA TYR A 145 -3.08 -13.45 6.95
C TYR A 145 -2.90 -13.82 8.43
N ALA A 146 -3.26 -12.92 9.36
CA ALA A 146 -3.20 -13.18 10.80
C ALA A 146 -4.10 -14.33 11.21
N GLY A 147 -5.32 -14.41 10.68
CA GLY A 147 -6.25 -15.50 10.95
C GLY A 147 -5.75 -16.86 10.48
N LEU A 148 -5.04 -16.91 9.37
CA LEU A 148 -4.40 -18.13 8.88
C LEU A 148 -3.22 -18.55 9.77
N LEU A 149 -2.38 -17.59 10.18
CA LEU A 149 -1.20 -17.84 11.03
C LEU A 149 -1.54 -18.33 12.45
N GLN A 150 -2.67 -17.90 13.01
CA GLN A 150 -3.09 -18.30 14.37
C GLN A 150 -3.24 -19.81 14.56
N ASN A 151 -3.41 -20.55 13.48
CA ASN A 151 -3.64 -22.00 13.51
C ASN A 151 -2.40 -22.83 13.18
N LEU A 152 -1.22 -22.20 13.05
CA LEU A 152 -0.02 -22.88 12.55
C LEU A 152 1.19 -22.63 13.45
N PRO A 153 1.94 -23.71 13.82
CA PRO A 153 3.15 -23.56 14.63
C PRO A 153 4.36 -23.01 13.84
N GLU A 154 4.37 -23.12 12.52
CA GLU A 154 5.48 -22.68 11.66
C GLU A 154 4.92 -22.11 10.36
N THR A 155 5.70 -21.27 9.66
CA THR A 155 5.26 -20.55 8.46
C THR A 155 5.33 -21.44 7.21
N PRO A 156 4.27 -22.14 6.82
CA PRO A 156 4.23 -22.89 5.57
C PRO A 156 3.98 -21.98 4.37
N MET A 157 4.37 -22.43 3.19
CA MET A 157 4.04 -21.74 1.94
C MET A 157 2.59 -21.99 1.48
N ALA A 158 1.99 -23.08 1.97
CA ALA A 158 0.59 -23.42 1.76
C ALA A 158 -0.11 -23.56 3.11
N LEU A 159 -1.27 -22.95 3.26
CA LEU A 159 -2.03 -22.87 4.50
C LEU A 159 -3.31 -23.71 4.39
N PRO A 160 -3.55 -24.69 5.27
CA PRO A 160 -4.81 -25.41 5.30
C PRO A 160 -5.93 -24.47 5.77
N THR A 161 -6.99 -24.45 5.02
CA THR A 161 -8.21 -23.67 5.33
C THR A 161 -9.45 -24.50 5.10
N ARG A 162 -10.63 -23.98 5.46
CA ARG A 162 -11.91 -24.61 5.10
C ARG A 162 -12.15 -24.72 3.57
N PHE A 163 -11.35 -24.01 2.78
CA PHE A 163 -11.40 -24.04 1.30
C PHE A 163 -10.37 -25.01 0.70
N GLY A 164 -9.68 -25.79 1.51
CA GLY A 164 -8.56 -26.63 1.13
C GLY A 164 -7.21 -25.94 1.41
N GLU A 165 -6.15 -26.38 0.76
CA GLU A 165 -4.86 -25.69 0.81
C GLU A 165 -4.95 -24.36 0.07
N VAL A 166 -4.50 -23.30 0.73
CA VAL A 166 -4.42 -21.95 0.15
C VAL A 166 -2.98 -21.49 0.20
N GLU A 167 -2.43 -21.20 -0.96
CA GLU A 167 -1.13 -20.54 -1.08
C GLU A 167 -1.30 -19.02 -0.94
N VAL A 168 -0.27 -18.36 -0.43
CA VAL A 168 -0.23 -16.89 -0.31
C VAL A 168 0.94 -16.36 -1.11
N THR A 169 0.66 -15.56 -2.12
CA THR A 169 1.67 -14.82 -2.88
C THR A 169 1.64 -13.36 -2.44
N ASP A 170 2.67 -12.96 -1.67
CA ASP A 170 2.91 -11.56 -1.32
C ASP A 170 3.47 -10.82 -2.53
N LEU A 171 2.74 -9.81 -3.02
CA LEU A 171 3.09 -9.13 -4.26
C LEU A 171 4.38 -8.33 -4.16
N ALA A 172 4.67 -7.74 -3.00
CA ALA A 172 5.92 -6.99 -2.82
C ALA A 172 7.13 -7.93 -2.73
N MET A 173 6.96 -9.11 -2.13
CA MET A 173 8.01 -10.14 -2.11
C MET A 173 8.27 -10.67 -3.52
N ALA A 174 7.22 -10.89 -4.32
CA ALA A 174 7.36 -11.30 -5.72
C ALA A 174 8.11 -10.22 -6.53
N TRP A 175 7.77 -8.97 -6.34
CA TRP A 175 8.50 -7.83 -6.93
C TRP A 175 9.98 -7.82 -6.52
N PHE A 176 10.26 -7.99 -5.23
CA PHE A 176 11.64 -8.00 -4.72
C PHE A 176 12.47 -9.15 -5.29
N ARG A 177 11.90 -10.35 -5.38
CA ARG A 177 12.60 -11.52 -5.98
C ARG A 177 13.05 -11.24 -7.40
N ARG A 178 12.26 -10.48 -8.13
CA ARG A 178 12.50 -10.13 -9.53
C ARG A 178 13.47 -8.95 -9.71
N THR A 179 13.24 -7.87 -8.98
CA THR A 179 13.93 -6.59 -9.21
C THR A 179 15.06 -6.32 -8.25
N ARG A 180 15.04 -6.94 -7.06
CA ARG A 180 15.90 -6.64 -5.91
C ARG A 180 15.73 -5.20 -5.38
N LEU A 181 14.64 -4.55 -5.74
CA LEU A 181 14.32 -3.18 -5.34
C LEU A 181 13.10 -3.14 -4.43
N PRO A 182 12.94 -2.08 -3.62
CA PRO A 182 11.72 -1.83 -2.88
C PRO A 182 10.53 -1.65 -3.83
N PHE A 183 9.33 -1.94 -3.33
CA PHE A 183 8.10 -1.52 -3.98
C PHE A 183 7.50 -0.34 -3.22
N VAL A 184 7.25 0.77 -3.91
CA VAL A 184 6.64 1.99 -3.37
C VAL A 184 5.14 1.95 -3.64
N PHE A 185 4.34 1.84 -2.58
CA PHE A 185 2.87 1.79 -2.68
C PHE A 185 2.25 3.18 -2.74
N ALA A 186 2.81 4.13 -2.00
CA ALA A 186 2.26 5.48 -1.92
C ALA A 186 3.35 6.54 -1.69
N VAL A 187 3.03 7.75 -2.12
CA VAL A 187 3.84 8.96 -1.96
C VAL A 187 2.96 10.13 -1.54
N TRP A 188 3.51 11.12 -0.83
CA TRP A 188 2.82 12.38 -0.60
C TRP A 188 2.87 13.24 -1.86
N ALA A 189 1.71 13.41 -2.50
CA ALA A 189 1.55 14.17 -3.73
C ALA A 189 0.74 15.45 -3.50
N TYR A 190 1.06 16.48 -4.30
CA TYR A 190 0.37 17.76 -4.32
C TYR A 190 0.27 18.27 -5.77
N ARG A 191 -0.67 19.17 -6.04
CA ARG A 191 -0.75 19.83 -7.36
C ARG A 191 0.37 20.86 -7.50
N LEU A 192 1.12 20.80 -8.58
CA LEU A 192 2.26 21.70 -8.82
C LEU A 192 1.88 23.18 -8.78
N GLU A 193 0.67 23.53 -9.18
CA GLU A 193 0.14 24.89 -9.14
C GLU A 193 -0.22 25.38 -7.73
N SER A 194 -0.32 24.46 -6.75
CA SER A 194 -0.72 24.79 -5.37
C SER A 194 0.10 23.96 -4.37
N PRO A 195 1.40 24.26 -4.23
CA PRO A 195 2.28 23.53 -3.30
C PRO A 195 1.86 23.74 -1.84
N PRO A 196 2.02 22.72 -0.98
CA PRO A 196 1.69 22.84 0.43
C PRO A 196 2.62 23.82 1.15
N PRO A 197 2.15 24.50 2.21
CA PRO A 197 3.02 25.35 3.03
C PRO A 197 4.11 24.54 3.74
N LYS A 198 5.27 25.15 3.93
CA LYS A 198 6.39 24.51 4.68
C LYS A 198 5.98 24.03 6.08
N ALA A 199 5.12 24.77 6.77
CA ALA A 199 4.62 24.38 8.09
C ALA A 199 3.86 23.04 8.07
N VAL A 200 3.05 22.78 7.05
CA VAL A 200 2.35 21.50 6.86
C VAL A 200 3.34 20.36 6.64
N VAL A 201 4.33 20.56 5.75
CA VAL A 201 5.36 19.55 5.48
C VAL A 201 6.18 19.24 6.75
N GLN A 202 6.52 20.26 7.53
CA GLN A 202 7.21 20.07 8.81
C GLN A 202 6.36 19.33 9.85
N ALA A 203 5.05 19.59 9.90
CA ALA A 203 4.14 18.85 10.77
C ALA A 203 4.11 17.36 10.42
N LEU A 204 4.09 17.03 9.13
CA LEU A 204 4.20 15.64 8.65
C LEU A 204 5.52 14.98 9.06
N ARG A 205 6.64 15.70 8.93
CA ARG A 205 7.96 15.20 9.33
C ARG A 205 8.04 14.92 10.82
N ARG A 206 7.50 15.81 11.65
CA ARG A 206 7.43 15.59 13.11
C ARG A 206 6.55 14.39 13.45
N ALA A 207 5.38 14.28 12.82
CA ALA A 207 4.48 13.14 13.04
C ALA A 207 5.12 11.81 12.70
N ARG A 208 5.82 11.72 11.55
CA ARG A 208 6.59 10.53 11.15
C ARG A 208 7.69 10.20 12.17
N LEU A 209 8.47 11.18 12.59
CA LEU A 209 9.54 10.98 13.58
C LEU A 209 8.99 10.39 14.88
N LEU A 210 7.90 10.93 15.39
CA LEU A 210 7.23 10.43 16.58
C LEU A 210 6.63 9.03 16.36
N GLY A 211 5.98 8.81 15.21
CA GLY A 211 5.37 7.52 14.86
C GLY A 211 6.39 6.39 14.77
N LEU A 212 7.54 6.66 14.16
CA LEU A 212 8.64 5.67 14.07
C LEU A 212 9.35 5.48 15.41
N GLY A 213 9.56 6.56 16.17
CA GLY A 213 10.18 6.49 17.49
C GLY A 213 9.31 5.82 18.55
N ARG A 214 7.98 5.74 18.35
CA ARG A 214 6.99 5.11 19.23
C ARG A 214 6.16 4.07 18.51
N LEU A 215 6.80 3.26 17.68
CA LEU A 215 6.11 2.32 16.80
C LEU A 215 5.32 1.25 17.57
N GLU A 216 5.77 0.85 18.74
CA GLU A 216 5.03 -0.08 19.62
C GLU A 216 3.67 0.47 20.03
N GLU A 217 3.60 1.77 20.36
CA GLU A 217 2.32 2.43 20.70
C GLU A 217 1.38 2.46 19.50
N VAL A 218 1.91 2.77 18.33
CA VAL A 218 1.15 2.72 17.06
C VAL A 218 0.64 1.31 16.79
N ALA A 219 1.49 0.29 16.96
CA ALA A 219 1.13 -1.12 16.76
C ALA A 219 0.06 -1.60 17.76
N GLN A 220 0.12 -1.15 19.03
CA GLN A 220 -0.89 -1.46 20.04
C GLN A 220 -2.25 -0.86 19.65
N ALA A 221 -2.28 0.41 19.23
CA ALA A 221 -3.50 1.09 18.82
C ALA A 221 -4.13 0.41 17.59
N GLU A 222 -3.33 0.11 16.58
CA GLU A 222 -3.80 -0.56 15.36
C GLU A 222 -4.19 -2.02 15.61
N GLY A 223 -3.47 -2.75 16.46
CA GLY A 223 -3.82 -4.10 16.86
C GLY A 223 -5.19 -4.16 17.52
N LYS A 224 -5.48 -3.22 18.43
CA LYS A 224 -6.79 -3.07 19.05
C LYS A 224 -7.89 -2.76 18.02
N ARG A 225 -7.61 -1.84 17.09
CA ARG A 225 -8.57 -1.44 16.04
C ARG A 225 -8.91 -2.60 15.11
N LEU A 226 -7.92 -3.42 14.74
CA LEU A 226 -8.07 -4.51 13.77
C LEU A 226 -8.42 -5.85 14.41
N GLY A 227 -8.32 -6.00 15.73
CA GLY A 227 -8.43 -7.29 16.40
C GLY A 227 -7.26 -8.24 16.08
N VAL A 228 -6.08 -7.68 15.85
CA VAL A 228 -4.85 -8.40 15.52
C VAL A 228 -3.84 -8.23 16.64
N HIS A 229 -3.09 -9.28 16.95
CA HIS A 229 -2.10 -9.22 18.03
C HIS A 229 -1.08 -8.10 17.78
N PRO A 230 -0.81 -7.21 18.75
CA PRO A 230 0.09 -6.06 18.58
C PRO A 230 1.50 -6.43 18.10
N ALA A 231 2.05 -7.57 18.52
CA ALA A 231 3.36 -8.02 18.06
C ALA A 231 3.40 -8.29 16.55
N LEU A 232 2.31 -8.81 15.96
CA LEU A 232 2.20 -9.00 14.51
C LEU A 232 2.13 -7.64 13.80
N LEU A 233 1.37 -6.69 14.36
CA LEU A 233 1.31 -5.32 13.84
C LEU A 233 2.66 -4.62 13.93
N LEU A 234 3.40 -4.79 15.02
CA LEU A 234 4.73 -4.23 15.18
C LEU A 234 5.69 -4.78 14.11
N HIS A 235 5.70 -6.11 13.93
CA HIS A 235 6.50 -6.75 12.87
C HIS A 235 6.10 -6.23 11.48
N TYR A 236 4.82 -6.14 11.21
CA TYR A 236 4.27 -5.61 9.97
C TYR A 236 4.72 -4.16 9.70
N LEU A 237 4.52 -3.26 10.66
CA LEU A 237 4.85 -1.85 10.52
C LEU A 237 6.35 -1.60 10.47
N TRP A 238 7.15 -2.39 11.21
CA TRP A 238 8.61 -2.32 11.18
C TRP A 238 9.20 -2.60 9.79
N ASN A 239 8.51 -3.37 8.98
CA ASN A 239 8.96 -3.74 7.64
C ASN A 239 8.81 -2.60 6.61
N PHE A 240 8.05 -1.55 6.92
CA PHE A 240 7.84 -0.43 6.01
C PHE A 240 9.00 0.56 6.00
N ARG A 241 9.19 1.15 4.84
CA ARG A 241 10.14 2.23 4.55
C ARG A 241 9.32 3.51 4.35
N TYR A 242 9.39 4.44 5.31
CA TYR A 242 8.63 5.69 5.31
C TYR A 242 9.45 6.91 4.84
N HIS A 243 10.69 6.65 4.40
CA HIS A 243 11.58 7.64 3.80
C HIS A 243 11.80 7.27 2.32
N LEU A 244 11.62 8.23 1.43
CA LEU A 244 11.88 8.05 0.01
C LEU A 244 13.38 8.19 -0.26
N GLU A 245 14.12 7.14 0.01
CA GLU A 245 15.57 7.08 -0.22
C GLU A 245 15.90 6.61 -1.65
N GLU A 246 17.17 6.58 -1.99
CA GLU A 246 17.58 6.21 -3.35
C GLU A 246 17.10 4.83 -3.80
N PRO A 247 17.14 3.75 -2.98
CA PRO A 247 16.58 2.47 -3.40
C PRO A 247 15.08 2.53 -3.69
N ASP A 248 14.33 3.34 -2.92
CA ASP A 248 12.89 3.51 -3.11
C ASP A 248 12.58 4.25 -4.42
N ARG A 249 13.37 5.27 -4.76
CA ARG A 249 13.26 5.99 -6.04
C ARG A 249 13.57 5.09 -7.22
N LEU A 250 14.60 4.24 -7.11
CA LEU A 250 14.90 3.22 -8.11
C LEU A 250 13.76 2.21 -8.28
N GLY A 251 13.14 1.78 -7.17
CA GLY A 251 11.97 0.91 -7.20
C GLY A 251 10.76 1.57 -7.88
N LEU A 252 10.48 2.83 -7.56
CA LEU A 252 9.41 3.59 -8.19
C LEU A 252 9.66 3.79 -9.70
N LYS A 253 10.91 4.08 -10.08
CA LYS A 253 11.33 4.18 -11.48
C LYS A 253 11.14 2.85 -12.22
N ALA A 254 11.58 1.74 -11.63
CA ALA A 254 11.41 0.40 -12.22
C ALA A 254 9.94 0.05 -12.44
N PHE A 255 9.06 0.45 -11.50
CA PHE A 255 7.61 0.26 -11.65
C PHE A 255 7.04 1.08 -12.80
N ALA A 256 7.44 2.36 -12.92
CA ALA A 256 7.06 3.19 -14.06
C ALA A 256 7.50 2.58 -15.39
N GLU A 257 8.75 2.14 -15.49
CA GLU A 257 9.30 1.50 -16.70
C GLU A 257 8.56 0.22 -17.07
N ALA A 258 8.23 -0.63 -16.08
CA ALA A 258 7.46 -1.85 -16.30
C ALA A 258 6.05 -1.56 -16.83
N LEU A 259 5.46 -0.42 -16.48
CA LEU A 259 4.16 0.03 -16.98
C LEU A 259 4.25 0.82 -18.30
N GLY A 260 5.45 1.06 -18.83
CA GLY A 260 5.64 1.90 -20.01
C GLY A 260 5.40 3.39 -19.76
N LEU A 261 5.46 3.82 -18.51
CA LEU A 261 5.28 5.20 -18.10
C LEU A 261 6.62 5.93 -17.99
N PRO A 262 6.70 7.22 -18.30
CA PRO A 262 7.89 8.02 -18.05
C PRO A 262 8.13 8.14 -16.54
N PHE A 263 9.39 8.40 -16.16
CA PHE A 263 9.74 8.69 -14.76
C PHE A 263 10.45 10.06 -14.71
N ARG A 264 9.68 11.11 -14.40
CA ARG A 264 10.14 12.51 -14.36
C ARG A 264 9.59 13.21 -13.11
N PRO A 265 9.98 12.75 -11.90
CA PRO A 265 9.40 13.26 -10.67
C PRO A 265 9.75 14.73 -10.46
N ARG A 266 8.78 15.52 -10.02
CA ARG A 266 8.95 16.90 -9.59
C ARG A 266 8.85 16.95 -8.07
N TYR A 267 9.97 17.19 -7.43
CA TYR A 267 10.08 17.20 -5.97
C TYR A 267 9.72 18.56 -5.39
N TYR A 268 9.08 18.53 -4.22
CA TYR A 268 8.87 19.72 -3.41
C TYR A 268 10.23 20.35 -3.06
N PRO A 269 10.39 21.69 -3.14
CA PRO A 269 11.66 22.37 -2.83
C PRO A 269 12.10 22.10 -1.38
N LYS A 270 13.41 21.98 -1.18
CA LYS A 270 14.01 21.76 0.13
C LYS A 270 13.84 22.95 1.06
#